data_22f7e829342f52fa66dc1e6827b7b9f9
#
_entry.id   22f7e829342f52fa66dc1e6827b7b9f9
#
_cell.length_a   1.000
_cell.length_b   1.000
_cell.length_c   1.000
_cell.angle_alpha   90.00
_cell.angle_beta   90.00
_cell.angle_gamma   90.00
#
_symmetry.space_group_name_H-M   'P 1'
#
loop_
_entity.id
_entity.type
_entity.pdbx_description
1 polymer ?
#
loop_
_entity_poly.entity_id
_entity_poly.type
_entity_poly.pdbx_seq_one_letter_code
_entity_poly.pdbx_strand_id
1 'polypeptide(L)'
;MKIQQIIFCLLTASMLASAAMAQGNRADYRVVPLPDRIDGIKSADFRLNGQCLINYPTGNREMERNATLLSQFVEEMTGIHLSIRPTLNVKDRAGNLSLLIDPKLNNEEAYSILVTARGVEISGKSPAGVFQGIQTLRKSLPIGNFKEVSMPAAQVAASPRFPYRGMHLDCSRHFFGVETVKRYIDIMALHGMNRLHWHLTDDQGWRVEIKKYPRLTEVGGWRNGTVLGHNSPVNDGIRYGGFYTQEEIKDIVQYAAERYITIIPEIDMPGHMLGALAAYPELGCTGGPYEVWGLWGVTDDILCVGKDNTLQFVKDVLDEVMMLFPGEYIHIGGDESPRVKWQECPRCQQRIKNEGIRAEGKQTAEARLQGWFTTKVQQYLAQHGRHIIGWDELLGCDVDTTATIMSWTGAEPGAKGAKLGHDVIMTPNTPMYFDHYQTKSYWNEPTAFGGCATLKMVYDFEPVAADLPADKRHHILGAQANVWTEYITCEPQIQYQILPRMAALAELVWLQPEAKNYPDFKARLTHLVDIYKLYNWTYRAKSLVLEDEDKAKP
;
A
#
# COMPACT_ATOMS: atom_id res chain seq x y z
N MET A 1 17.83 16.13 54.13
CA MET A 1 18.40 15.92 52.80
C MET A 1 17.51 15.10 51.84
N LYS A 2 16.75 14.11 52.31
CA LYS A 2 15.91 13.26 51.39
C LYS A 2 14.61 13.94 50.88
N ILE A 3 14.00 14.84 51.63
CA ILE A 3 12.75 15.53 51.25
C ILE A 3 12.99 16.61 50.19
N GLN A 4 14.10 17.32 50.23
CA GLN A 4 14.44 18.32 49.21
C GLN A 4 14.79 17.71 47.83
N GLN A 5 15.36 16.49 47.80
CA GLN A 5 15.62 15.78 46.57
C GLN A 5 14.33 15.25 45.89
N ILE A 6 13.32 14.84 46.69
CA ILE A 6 12.02 14.38 46.16
C ILE A 6 11.22 15.55 45.59
N ILE A 7 11.26 16.74 46.25
CA ILE A 7 10.58 17.93 45.73
C ILE A 7 11.26 18.45 44.46
N PHE A 8 12.59 18.36 44.37
CA PHE A 8 13.33 18.75 43.14
C PHE A 8 13.04 17.80 41.99
N CYS A 9 12.95 16.49 42.23
CA CYS A 9 12.55 15.50 41.18
C CYS A 9 11.08 15.67 40.75
N LEU A 10 10.18 16.02 41.64
CA LEU A 10 8.77 16.27 41.30
C LEU A 10 8.59 17.59 40.52
N LEU A 11 9.36 18.62 40.85
CA LEU A 11 9.36 19.90 40.11
C LEU A 11 10.02 19.77 38.73
N THR A 12 11.08 18.98 38.59
CA THR A 12 11.69 18.72 37.30
C THR A 12 10.83 17.78 36.44
N ALA A 13 10.12 16.82 37.03
CA ALA A 13 9.16 15.97 36.31
C ALA A 13 7.91 16.77 35.87
N SER A 14 7.44 17.73 36.67
CA SER A 14 6.34 18.63 36.28
C SER A 14 6.77 19.68 35.24
N MET A 15 8.02 20.12 35.23
CA MET A 15 8.57 21.00 34.19
C MET A 15 8.87 20.25 32.89
N LEU A 16 9.21 18.96 32.95
CA LEU A 16 9.35 18.10 31.76
C LEU A 16 7.98 17.68 31.18
N ALA A 17 6.95 17.60 32.02
CA ALA A 17 5.57 17.36 31.55
C ALA A 17 4.91 18.61 30.96
N SER A 18 5.36 19.83 31.33
CA SER A 18 4.87 21.09 30.77
C SER A 18 5.67 21.59 29.57
N ALA A 19 6.75 20.91 29.21
CA ALA A 19 7.46 21.07 27.94
C ALA A 19 6.92 20.12 26.81
N ALA A 20 5.76 19.49 27.00
CA ALA A 20 4.87 19.18 25.90
C ALA A 20 4.49 20.53 25.30
N MET A 21 5.19 20.94 24.25
CA MET A 21 5.06 22.22 23.60
C MET A 21 3.58 22.50 23.38
N ALA A 22 3.09 23.62 23.92
CA ALA A 22 1.89 24.21 23.41
C ALA A 22 2.15 24.44 21.92
N GLN A 23 1.76 23.49 21.06
CA GLN A 23 1.67 23.72 19.64
C GLN A 23 0.82 24.96 19.49
N GLY A 24 1.40 26.03 18.92
CA GLY A 24 0.66 27.26 18.70
C GLY A 24 -0.59 26.92 17.87
N ASN A 25 -1.65 27.69 18.02
CA ASN A 25 -2.89 27.53 17.24
C ASN A 25 -2.72 27.94 15.76
N ARG A 26 -1.58 27.64 15.15
CA ARG A 26 -1.25 28.07 13.78
C ARG A 26 -0.93 26.87 12.88
N ALA A 27 -1.53 26.86 11.70
CA ALA A 27 -1.27 25.85 10.68
C ALA A 27 0.12 26.02 10.04
N ASP A 28 0.73 24.88 9.65
CA ASP A 28 1.97 24.82 8.88
C ASP A 28 1.78 23.90 7.66
N TYR A 29 1.94 24.44 6.46
CA TYR A 29 1.74 23.72 5.21
C TYR A 29 2.93 22.86 4.78
N ARG A 30 4.04 22.92 5.53
CA ARG A 30 5.22 22.08 5.30
C ARG A 30 5.00 20.68 5.87
N VAL A 31 4.17 19.91 5.21
CA VAL A 31 3.76 18.56 5.63
C VAL A 31 4.54 17.45 4.89
N VAL A 32 4.22 16.19 5.17
CA VAL A 32 4.73 15.01 4.44
C VAL A 32 3.56 14.33 3.70
N PRO A 33 3.65 14.10 2.36
CA PRO A 33 4.69 14.61 1.45
C PRO A 33 4.67 16.14 1.36
N LEU A 34 5.85 16.72 1.03
CA LEU A 34 5.98 18.17 0.88
C LEU A 34 5.20 18.63 -0.37
N PRO A 35 4.31 19.63 -0.28
CA PRO A 35 3.73 20.23 -1.46
C PRO A 35 4.78 20.84 -2.40
N ASP A 36 4.56 20.75 -3.72
CA ASP A 36 5.47 21.30 -4.74
C ASP A 36 5.65 22.80 -4.59
N ARG A 37 4.62 23.48 -4.05
CA ARG A 37 4.57 24.93 -3.95
C ARG A 37 3.90 25.37 -2.65
N ILE A 38 4.55 26.26 -1.93
CA ILE A 38 4.03 26.94 -0.72
C ILE A 38 4.45 28.40 -0.81
N ASP A 39 3.61 29.24 -1.38
CA ASP A 39 3.88 30.67 -1.55
C ASP A 39 3.03 31.49 -0.59
N GLY A 40 3.67 32.27 0.27
CA GLY A 40 2.99 33.28 1.08
C GLY A 40 2.39 34.38 0.19
N ILE A 41 1.18 34.82 0.50
CA ILE A 41 0.49 35.88 -0.22
C ILE A 41 0.20 37.07 0.68
N LYS A 42 0.07 38.29 0.07
CA LYS A 42 -0.26 39.51 0.82
C LYS A 42 -1.74 39.52 1.22
N SER A 43 -2.05 38.84 2.32
CA SER A 43 -3.37 38.81 2.94
C SER A 43 -3.18 38.61 4.45
N ALA A 44 -4.16 38.93 5.27
CA ALA A 44 -4.20 38.48 6.64
C ALA A 44 -4.49 36.96 6.70
N ASP A 45 -4.08 36.32 7.79
CA ASP A 45 -4.36 34.92 8.06
C ASP A 45 -5.87 34.67 8.12
N PHE A 46 -6.32 33.51 7.66
CA PHE A 46 -7.69 33.04 7.87
C PHE A 46 -7.86 32.54 9.32
N ARG A 47 -9.04 32.78 9.89
CA ARG A 47 -9.42 32.37 11.24
C ARG A 47 -10.42 31.24 11.16
N LEU A 48 -9.94 29.99 11.27
CA LEU A 48 -10.77 28.80 11.29
C LEU A 48 -11.39 28.64 12.66
N ASN A 49 -12.71 28.66 12.75
CA ASN A 49 -13.48 28.48 13.99
C ASN A 49 -14.83 27.81 13.73
N GLY A 50 -15.59 27.47 14.76
CA GLY A 50 -16.86 26.73 14.66
C GLY A 50 -18.01 27.45 13.94
N GLN A 51 -17.83 28.71 13.50
CA GLN A 51 -18.82 29.41 12.65
C GLN A 51 -18.54 29.21 11.15
N CYS A 52 -17.38 28.71 10.80
CA CYS A 52 -17.05 28.40 9.41
C CYS A 52 -17.87 27.20 8.92
N LEU A 53 -18.20 27.22 7.62
CA LEU A 53 -18.88 26.12 6.92
C LEU A 53 -17.96 25.53 5.87
N ILE A 54 -18.17 24.25 5.54
CA ILE A 54 -17.54 23.62 4.38
C ILE A 54 -18.56 23.61 3.23
N ASN A 55 -18.31 24.38 2.19
CA ASN A 55 -19.16 24.45 1.01
C ASN A 55 -18.70 23.46 -0.06
N TYR A 56 -19.65 22.75 -0.68
CA TYR A 56 -19.38 21.84 -1.78
C TYR A 56 -20.45 21.94 -2.87
N PRO A 57 -20.18 21.49 -4.13
CA PRO A 57 -21.13 21.56 -5.23
C PRO A 57 -22.37 20.70 -4.98
N THR A 58 -23.56 21.29 -5.09
CA THR A 58 -24.83 20.58 -4.97
C THR A 58 -24.93 19.43 -5.97
N GLY A 59 -25.41 18.26 -5.51
CA GLY A 59 -25.64 17.07 -6.33
C GLY A 59 -24.40 16.23 -6.63
N ASN A 60 -23.25 16.60 -6.13
CA ASN A 60 -22.01 15.83 -6.28
C ASN A 60 -21.73 15.01 -5.00
N ARG A 61 -22.04 13.71 -5.03
CA ARG A 61 -21.90 12.80 -3.88
C ARG A 61 -20.45 12.61 -3.43
N GLU A 62 -19.49 12.62 -4.35
CA GLU A 62 -18.07 12.48 -3.99
C GLU A 62 -17.57 13.74 -3.27
N MET A 63 -17.98 14.93 -3.71
CA MET A 63 -17.66 16.18 -3.05
C MET A 63 -18.37 16.34 -1.70
N GLU A 64 -19.57 15.81 -1.54
CA GLU A 64 -20.26 15.70 -0.24
C GLU A 64 -19.49 14.83 0.75
N ARG A 65 -19.03 13.65 0.29
CA ARG A 65 -18.16 12.76 1.08
C ARG A 65 -16.85 13.45 1.46
N ASN A 66 -16.20 14.13 0.52
CA ASN A 66 -14.99 14.90 0.78
C ASN A 66 -15.23 16.01 1.82
N ALA A 67 -16.36 16.70 1.77
CA ALA A 67 -16.72 17.70 2.77
C ALA A 67 -16.94 17.08 4.15
N THR A 68 -17.60 15.91 4.21
CA THR A 68 -17.80 15.15 5.45
C THR A 68 -16.47 14.72 6.06
N LEU A 69 -15.57 14.15 5.25
CA LEU A 69 -14.23 13.75 5.70
C LEU A 69 -13.40 14.96 6.18
N LEU A 70 -13.48 16.09 5.47
CA LEU A 70 -12.80 17.32 5.91
C LEU A 70 -13.33 17.80 7.26
N SER A 71 -14.64 17.78 7.48
CA SER A 71 -15.25 18.14 8.78
C SER A 71 -14.73 17.25 9.90
N GLN A 72 -14.72 15.94 9.69
CA GLN A 72 -14.20 14.96 10.65
C GLN A 72 -12.72 15.21 10.97
N PHE A 73 -11.88 15.38 9.94
CA PHE A 73 -10.43 15.61 10.14
C PHE A 73 -10.14 16.92 10.86
N VAL A 74 -10.89 17.99 10.57
CA VAL A 74 -10.73 19.25 11.29
C VAL A 74 -11.09 19.07 12.77
N GLU A 75 -12.20 18.39 13.06
CA GLU A 75 -12.64 18.12 14.42
C GLU A 75 -11.65 17.22 15.18
N GLU A 76 -11.16 16.15 14.56
CA GLU A 76 -10.15 15.24 15.15
C GLU A 76 -8.84 15.97 15.47
N MET A 77 -8.39 16.87 14.59
CA MET A 77 -7.13 17.60 14.79
C MET A 77 -7.25 18.74 15.77
N THR A 78 -8.37 19.48 15.75
CA THR A 78 -8.48 20.80 16.40
C THR A 78 -9.57 20.91 17.45
N GLY A 79 -10.49 19.95 17.56
CA GLY A 79 -11.70 20.04 18.36
C GLY A 79 -12.78 20.97 17.77
N ILE A 80 -12.55 21.55 16.59
CA ILE A 80 -13.50 22.48 15.95
C ILE A 80 -14.41 21.70 15.00
N HIS A 81 -15.69 21.64 15.32
CA HIS A 81 -16.71 21.06 14.44
C HIS A 81 -17.12 22.05 13.35
N LEU A 82 -17.13 21.60 12.07
CA LEU A 82 -17.57 22.39 10.91
C LEU A 82 -18.79 21.73 10.24
N SER A 83 -19.89 22.49 10.07
CA SER A 83 -21.02 22.00 9.30
C SER A 83 -20.75 22.03 7.80
N ILE A 84 -21.24 21.06 7.06
CA ILE A 84 -21.15 20.99 5.60
C ILE A 84 -22.39 21.63 4.94
N ARG A 85 -22.22 22.25 3.77
CA ARG A 85 -23.32 22.91 3.06
C ARG A 85 -23.22 22.72 1.54
N PRO A 86 -24.24 22.10 0.90
CA PRO A 86 -24.33 22.07 -0.55
C PRO A 86 -24.66 23.47 -1.09
N THR A 87 -24.06 23.86 -2.20
CA THR A 87 -24.33 25.15 -2.83
C THR A 87 -24.12 25.12 -4.34
N LEU A 88 -24.93 25.88 -5.07
CA LEU A 88 -24.78 26.06 -6.52
C LEU A 88 -23.59 26.96 -6.86
N ASN A 89 -23.26 27.93 -6.00
CA ASN A 89 -22.08 28.79 -6.16
C ASN A 89 -21.14 28.58 -4.96
N VAL A 90 -20.09 27.79 -5.19
CA VAL A 90 -19.09 27.45 -4.16
C VAL A 90 -18.07 28.57 -3.97
N LYS A 91 -17.74 29.33 -5.05
CA LYS A 91 -16.78 30.43 -5.00
C LYS A 91 -17.30 31.62 -4.20
N ASP A 92 -16.37 32.40 -3.67
CA ASP A 92 -16.63 33.69 -2.99
C ASP A 92 -17.51 33.62 -1.73
N ARG A 93 -17.48 32.53 -1.01
CA ARG A 93 -18.15 32.38 0.29
C ARG A 93 -17.22 32.83 1.41
N ALA A 94 -17.21 34.13 1.70
CA ALA A 94 -16.38 34.71 2.77
C ALA A 94 -16.60 34.00 4.13
N GLY A 95 -15.51 33.78 4.88
CA GLY A 95 -15.53 33.17 6.19
C GLY A 95 -15.64 31.64 6.20
N ASN A 96 -15.49 30.96 5.05
CA ASN A 96 -15.74 29.53 4.91
C ASN A 96 -14.61 28.80 4.19
N LEU A 97 -14.70 27.43 4.22
CA LEU A 97 -13.92 26.54 3.37
C LEU A 97 -14.77 26.16 2.14
N SER A 98 -14.16 26.05 0.98
CA SER A 98 -14.83 25.74 -0.28
C SER A 98 -14.12 24.65 -1.04
N LEU A 99 -14.84 23.61 -1.43
CA LEU A 99 -14.33 22.50 -2.23
C LEU A 99 -14.71 22.70 -3.70
N LEU A 100 -13.73 22.72 -4.60
CA LEU A 100 -13.89 23.12 -6.00
C LEU A 100 -13.29 22.06 -6.94
N ILE A 101 -13.86 21.94 -8.14
CA ILE A 101 -13.23 21.23 -9.25
C ILE A 101 -12.61 22.27 -10.18
N ASP A 102 -11.31 22.13 -10.44
CA ASP A 102 -10.57 22.94 -11.41
C ASP A 102 -9.99 22.07 -12.53
N PRO A 103 -10.65 21.98 -13.69
CA PRO A 103 -10.23 21.14 -14.80
C PRO A 103 -8.90 21.58 -15.46
N LYS A 104 -8.37 22.75 -15.09
CA LYS A 104 -7.10 23.27 -15.62
C LYS A 104 -5.87 22.65 -14.98
N LEU A 105 -6.02 21.97 -13.84
CA LEU A 105 -4.92 21.25 -13.21
C LEU A 105 -4.46 20.10 -14.13
N ASN A 106 -3.17 19.80 -14.09
CA ASN A 106 -2.50 18.93 -15.06
C ASN A 106 -2.69 17.40 -14.81
N ASN A 107 -3.13 17.01 -13.62
CA ASN A 107 -3.22 15.62 -13.19
C ASN A 107 -4.51 15.41 -12.37
N GLU A 108 -5.16 14.24 -12.50
CA GLU A 108 -6.42 13.93 -11.82
C GLU A 108 -6.32 14.06 -10.29
N GLU A 109 -5.16 13.80 -9.70
CA GLU A 109 -4.92 13.93 -8.27
C GLU A 109 -4.17 15.22 -7.88
N ALA A 110 -3.93 16.12 -8.84
CA ALA A 110 -3.38 17.45 -8.55
C ALA A 110 -4.38 18.29 -7.77
N TYR A 111 -3.86 19.09 -6.86
CA TYR A 111 -4.66 20.01 -6.04
C TYR A 111 -3.99 21.35 -5.83
N SER A 112 -4.81 22.32 -5.41
CA SER A 112 -4.40 23.66 -4.99
C SER A 112 -5.22 24.07 -3.77
N ILE A 113 -4.57 24.67 -2.78
CA ILE A 113 -5.20 25.28 -1.59
C ILE A 113 -4.86 26.75 -1.59
N LEU A 114 -5.88 27.62 -1.70
CA LEU A 114 -5.72 29.05 -1.56
C LEU A 114 -6.29 29.51 -0.21
N VAL A 115 -5.43 30.05 0.63
CA VAL A 115 -5.80 30.61 1.94
C VAL A 115 -5.67 32.13 1.92
N THR A 116 -6.75 32.82 2.22
CA THR A 116 -6.81 34.29 2.33
C THR A 116 -7.62 34.68 3.57
N ALA A 117 -7.59 35.93 3.99
CA ALA A 117 -8.47 36.42 5.05
C ALA A 117 -9.96 36.17 4.77
N ARG A 118 -10.36 35.98 3.50
CA ARG A 118 -11.74 35.73 3.09
C ARG A 118 -12.19 34.29 3.21
N GLY A 119 -11.26 33.31 3.22
CA GLY A 119 -11.61 31.90 3.27
C GLY A 119 -10.49 30.99 2.77
N VAL A 120 -10.82 29.70 2.72
CA VAL A 120 -9.95 28.62 2.20
C VAL A 120 -10.63 27.98 1.01
N GLU A 121 -9.98 27.93 -0.13
CA GLU A 121 -10.43 27.21 -1.32
C GLU A 121 -9.53 25.99 -1.55
N ILE A 122 -10.11 24.78 -1.57
CA ILE A 122 -9.43 23.54 -1.92
C ILE A 122 -9.93 23.11 -3.28
N SER A 123 -9.08 23.16 -4.28
CA SER A 123 -9.39 22.82 -5.66
C SER A 123 -8.62 21.57 -6.07
N GLY A 124 -9.28 20.65 -6.78
CA GLY A 124 -8.66 19.49 -7.41
C GLY A 124 -9.11 19.36 -8.85
N LYS A 125 -8.35 18.70 -9.73
CA LYS A 125 -8.82 18.41 -11.09
C LYS A 125 -10.02 17.46 -11.06
N SER A 126 -10.03 16.55 -10.12
CA SER A 126 -11.12 15.62 -9.82
C SER A 126 -11.44 15.63 -8.33
N PRO A 127 -12.50 14.95 -7.88
CA PRO A 127 -12.75 14.72 -6.45
C PRO A 127 -11.57 14.05 -5.72
N ALA A 128 -10.79 13.19 -6.39
CA ALA A 128 -9.57 12.62 -5.83
C ALA A 128 -8.50 13.68 -5.54
N GLY A 129 -8.29 14.63 -6.46
CA GLY A 129 -7.38 15.76 -6.23
C GLY A 129 -7.83 16.62 -5.05
N VAL A 130 -9.13 16.91 -4.92
CA VAL A 130 -9.68 17.61 -3.75
C VAL A 130 -9.38 16.84 -2.46
N PHE A 131 -9.54 15.52 -2.46
CA PHE A 131 -9.21 14.68 -1.31
C PHE A 131 -7.73 14.77 -0.94
N GLN A 132 -6.81 14.80 -1.90
CA GLN A 132 -5.38 14.99 -1.63
C GLN A 132 -5.10 16.36 -1.00
N GLY A 133 -5.79 17.42 -1.47
CA GLY A 133 -5.74 18.73 -0.85
C GLY A 133 -6.28 18.72 0.60
N ILE A 134 -7.36 17.98 0.84
CA ILE A 134 -7.92 17.77 2.20
C ILE A 134 -6.89 17.07 3.10
N GLN A 135 -6.22 16.04 2.63
CA GLN A 135 -5.17 15.35 3.40
C GLN A 135 -3.98 16.28 3.73
N THR A 136 -3.62 17.16 2.80
CA THR A 136 -2.59 18.18 3.04
C THR A 136 -3.05 19.19 4.08
N LEU A 137 -4.29 19.68 3.98
CA LEU A 137 -4.85 20.59 4.98
C LEU A 137 -4.91 19.93 6.36
N ARG A 138 -5.42 18.69 6.46
CA ARG A 138 -5.44 17.89 7.70
C ARG A 138 -4.07 17.87 8.38
N LYS A 139 -3.03 17.52 7.63
CA LYS A 139 -1.64 17.45 8.13
C LYS A 139 -1.05 18.82 8.49
N SER A 140 -1.62 19.90 7.98
CA SER A 140 -1.18 21.28 8.26
C SER A 140 -1.75 21.84 9.57
N LEU A 141 -2.84 21.25 10.07
CA LEU A 141 -3.52 21.76 11.28
C LEU A 141 -2.76 21.39 12.54
N PRO A 142 -2.76 22.26 13.58
CA PRO A 142 -2.23 21.91 14.90
C PRO A 142 -3.15 20.87 15.57
N ILE A 143 -2.55 20.06 16.46
CA ILE A 143 -3.28 19.06 17.25
C ILE A 143 -3.61 19.63 18.62
N GLY A 144 -4.91 19.64 18.96
CA GLY A 144 -5.36 20.12 20.26
C GLY A 144 -6.86 20.46 20.27
N ASN A 145 -7.26 21.17 21.32
CA ASN A 145 -8.65 21.64 21.45
C ASN A 145 -8.65 23.18 21.43
N PHE A 146 -8.96 23.74 20.26
CA PHE A 146 -8.87 25.16 20.01
C PHE A 146 -10.25 25.79 19.82
N LYS A 147 -10.41 27.06 20.20
CA LYS A 147 -11.57 27.87 19.80
C LYS A 147 -11.40 28.40 18.38
N GLU A 148 -10.16 28.62 17.97
CA GLU A 148 -9.78 29.19 16.68
C GLU A 148 -8.37 28.72 16.30
N VAL A 149 -8.17 28.43 15.00
CA VAL A 149 -6.86 28.13 14.40
C VAL A 149 -6.51 29.21 13.39
N SER A 150 -5.31 29.78 13.49
CA SER A 150 -4.76 30.72 12.52
C SER A 150 -4.18 29.95 11.34
N MET A 151 -4.66 30.24 10.14
CA MET A 151 -4.17 29.65 8.90
C MET A 151 -3.46 30.73 8.09
N PRO A 152 -2.12 30.69 7.95
CA PRO A 152 -1.34 31.66 7.20
C PRO A 152 -1.84 31.80 5.75
N ALA A 153 -1.93 33.06 5.29
CA ALA A 153 -2.33 33.31 3.91
C ALA A 153 -1.27 32.78 2.93
N ALA A 154 -1.66 31.82 2.10
CA ALA A 154 -0.75 31.12 1.19
C ALA A 154 -1.47 30.52 -0.02
N GLN A 155 -0.71 30.28 -1.08
CA GLN A 155 -1.04 29.38 -2.18
C GLN A 155 -0.22 28.12 -2.01
N VAL A 156 -0.88 26.97 -1.79
CA VAL A 156 -0.26 25.65 -1.68
C VAL A 156 -0.73 24.80 -2.84
N ALA A 157 0.18 24.08 -3.51
CA ALA A 157 -0.19 23.20 -4.61
C ALA A 157 0.74 22.01 -4.71
N ALA A 158 0.22 20.88 -5.16
CA ALA A 158 1.02 19.71 -5.50
C ALA A 158 0.34 18.84 -6.55
N SER A 159 1.17 18.04 -7.21
CA SER A 159 0.77 17.01 -8.16
C SER A 159 1.67 15.79 -7.95
N PRO A 160 1.13 14.57 -7.81
CA PRO A 160 1.97 13.41 -7.61
C PRO A 160 2.88 13.17 -8.83
N ARG A 161 4.13 12.83 -8.56
CA ARG A 161 5.12 12.47 -9.59
C ARG A 161 4.72 11.21 -10.33
N PHE A 162 4.20 10.22 -9.61
CA PHE A 162 3.83 8.93 -10.16
C PHE A 162 2.33 8.63 -10.03
N PRO A 163 1.70 8.05 -11.08
CA PRO A 163 0.30 7.64 -11.03
C PRO A 163 0.05 6.43 -10.13
N TYR A 164 1.04 5.54 -9.97
CA TYR A 164 0.97 4.38 -9.08
C TYR A 164 1.74 4.64 -7.79
N ARG A 165 1.07 4.60 -6.66
CA ARG A 165 1.64 4.82 -5.32
C ARG A 165 1.10 3.74 -4.40
N GLY A 166 1.85 2.64 -4.29
CA GLY A 166 1.37 1.37 -3.77
C GLY A 166 1.84 1.03 -2.37
N MET A 167 0.98 0.29 -1.69
CA MET A 167 1.31 -0.53 -0.53
C MET A 167 0.73 -1.93 -0.72
N HIS A 168 1.48 -2.93 -0.28
CA HIS A 168 1.05 -4.33 -0.29
C HIS A 168 0.73 -4.79 1.13
N LEU A 169 -0.22 -5.70 1.27
CA LEU A 169 -0.52 -6.38 2.53
C LEU A 169 -0.77 -7.86 2.26
N ASP A 170 0.06 -8.72 2.84
CA ASP A 170 -0.14 -10.17 2.88
C ASP A 170 -1.12 -10.53 3.99
N CYS A 171 -2.24 -11.16 3.62
CA CYS A 171 -3.20 -11.72 4.56
C CYS A 171 -3.22 -13.25 4.55
N SER A 172 -2.33 -13.87 3.76
CA SER A 172 -2.21 -15.32 3.64
C SER A 172 -1.37 -15.94 4.74
N ARG A 173 -0.14 -15.42 4.97
CA ARG A 173 0.75 -15.97 6.01
C ARG A 173 0.16 -15.71 7.39
N HIS A 174 -0.30 -14.47 7.65
CA HIS A 174 -1.18 -14.18 8.80
C HIS A 174 -2.45 -13.47 8.33
N PHE A 175 -3.59 -13.92 8.86
CA PHE A 175 -4.91 -13.36 8.55
C PHE A 175 -5.20 -12.14 9.41
N PHE A 176 -5.63 -11.04 8.80
CA PHE A 176 -6.05 -9.82 9.48
C PHE A 176 -7.52 -9.53 9.19
N GLY A 177 -8.29 -9.21 10.22
CA GLY A 177 -9.72 -8.92 10.06
C GLY A 177 -9.99 -7.59 9.33
N VAL A 178 -11.25 -7.41 8.95
CA VAL A 178 -11.78 -6.26 8.17
C VAL A 178 -11.31 -4.92 8.74
N GLU A 179 -11.40 -4.73 10.06
CA GLU A 179 -11.05 -3.45 10.71
C GLU A 179 -9.54 -3.12 10.60
N THR A 180 -8.67 -4.14 10.64
CA THR A 180 -7.23 -3.95 10.42
C THR A 180 -6.94 -3.50 8.99
N VAL A 181 -7.59 -4.11 8.00
CA VAL A 181 -7.44 -3.72 6.59
C VAL A 181 -7.95 -2.30 6.36
N LYS A 182 -9.10 -1.92 6.93
CA LYS A 182 -9.63 -0.55 6.87
C LYS A 182 -8.67 0.45 7.51
N ARG A 183 -8.08 0.13 8.65
CA ARG A 183 -7.08 1.00 9.30
C ARG A 183 -5.80 1.13 8.46
N TYR A 184 -5.38 0.06 7.80
CA TYR A 184 -4.28 0.10 6.84
C TYR A 184 -4.59 1.08 5.69
N ILE A 185 -5.83 1.04 5.16
CA ILE A 185 -6.31 1.98 4.14
C ILE A 185 -6.31 3.43 4.66
N ASP A 186 -6.70 3.68 5.91
CA ASP A 186 -6.63 5.04 6.51
C ASP A 186 -5.20 5.56 6.61
N ILE A 187 -4.26 4.69 6.99
CA ILE A 187 -2.84 5.02 7.02
C ILE A 187 -2.34 5.35 5.60
N MET A 188 -2.70 4.54 4.61
CA MET A 188 -2.37 4.79 3.21
C MET A 188 -2.92 6.14 2.71
N ALA A 189 -4.18 6.45 3.02
CA ALA A 189 -4.83 7.70 2.65
C ALA A 189 -4.12 8.93 3.23
N LEU A 190 -3.70 8.89 4.50
CA LEU A 190 -2.94 9.96 5.14
C LEU A 190 -1.61 10.23 4.41
N HIS A 191 -0.98 9.18 3.87
CA HIS A 191 0.30 9.26 3.16
C HIS A 191 0.17 9.50 1.65
N GLY A 192 -1.05 9.66 1.13
CA GLY A 192 -1.28 9.92 -0.29
C GLY A 192 -1.02 8.73 -1.21
N MET A 193 -1.11 7.50 -0.69
CA MET A 193 -1.10 6.26 -1.47
C MET A 193 -2.45 6.05 -2.15
N ASN A 194 -2.47 5.41 -3.34
CA ASN A 194 -3.70 5.20 -4.11
C ASN A 194 -3.90 3.77 -4.61
N ARG A 195 -3.00 2.84 -4.30
CA ARG A 195 -3.11 1.42 -4.68
C ARG A 195 -2.82 0.53 -3.49
N LEU A 196 -3.79 -0.32 -3.11
CA LEU A 196 -3.58 -1.42 -2.17
C LEU A 196 -3.45 -2.72 -2.94
N HIS A 197 -2.27 -3.30 -2.96
CA HIS A 197 -2.03 -4.64 -3.45
C HIS A 197 -2.34 -5.62 -2.32
N TRP A 198 -3.41 -6.39 -2.46
CA TRP A 198 -3.92 -7.27 -1.41
C TRP A 198 -3.64 -8.73 -1.76
N HIS A 199 -2.65 -9.31 -1.07
CA HIS A 199 -2.24 -10.69 -1.27
C HIS A 199 -3.16 -11.64 -0.49
N LEU A 200 -4.02 -12.35 -1.20
CA LEU A 200 -5.16 -13.09 -0.67
C LEU A 200 -4.99 -14.61 -0.68
N THR A 201 -4.00 -15.13 -1.41
CA THR A 201 -3.83 -16.57 -1.58
C THR A 201 -2.36 -16.95 -1.59
N ASP A 202 -2.02 -18.01 -0.83
CA ASP A 202 -0.68 -18.55 -0.74
C ASP A 202 -0.71 -20.00 -0.20
N ASP A 203 0.45 -20.62 -0.06
CA ASP A 203 0.62 -21.97 0.48
C ASP A 203 0.07 -22.12 1.90
N GLN A 204 0.08 -21.02 2.70
CA GLN A 204 -0.31 -21.01 4.10
C GLN A 204 -1.77 -20.64 4.33
N GLY A 205 -2.49 -20.28 3.25
CA GLY A 205 -3.92 -20.02 3.38
C GLY A 205 -4.56 -19.33 2.17
N TRP A 206 -5.78 -19.71 1.89
CA TRP A 206 -6.68 -19.09 0.93
C TRP A 206 -7.66 -18.16 1.63
N ARG A 207 -7.70 -16.87 1.30
CA ARG A 207 -8.42 -15.86 2.09
C ARG A 207 -9.65 -15.24 1.42
N VAL A 208 -9.96 -15.60 0.19
CA VAL A 208 -11.10 -15.04 -0.54
C VAL A 208 -12.20 -16.09 -0.75
N GLU A 209 -13.43 -15.77 -0.35
CA GLU A 209 -14.58 -16.64 -0.60
C GLU A 209 -14.87 -16.73 -2.10
N ILE A 210 -14.83 -17.95 -2.63
CA ILE A 210 -15.25 -18.30 -3.99
C ILE A 210 -16.45 -19.25 -3.89
N LYS A 211 -17.64 -18.75 -4.19
CA LYS A 211 -18.88 -19.50 -3.97
C LYS A 211 -18.96 -20.78 -4.78
N LYS A 212 -18.37 -20.78 -5.98
CA LYS A 212 -18.29 -21.97 -6.83
C LYS A 212 -17.37 -23.04 -6.25
N TYR A 213 -16.39 -22.65 -5.40
CA TYR A 213 -15.42 -23.54 -4.81
C TYR A 213 -15.33 -23.36 -3.28
N PRO A 214 -16.39 -23.74 -2.50
CA PRO A 214 -16.49 -23.42 -1.07
C PRO A 214 -15.38 -24.04 -0.22
N ARG A 215 -14.81 -25.17 -0.63
CA ARG A 215 -13.72 -25.82 0.09
C ARG A 215 -12.44 -24.98 0.10
N LEU A 216 -12.28 -23.99 -0.79
CA LEU A 216 -11.15 -23.07 -0.75
C LEU A 216 -11.06 -22.33 0.60
N THR A 217 -12.20 -21.94 1.18
CA THR A 217 -12.24 -21.29 2.49
C THR A 217 -12.47 -22.26 3.63
N GLU A 218 -13.26 -23.33 3.42
CA GLU A 218 -13.53 -24.34 4.45
C GLU A 218 -12.30 -25.17 4.81
N VAL A 219 -11.46 -25.49 3.83
CA VAL A 219 -10.24 -26.29 3.97
C VAL A 219 -9.01 -25.41 3.75
N GLY A 220 -8.91 -24.79 2.57
CA GLY A 220 -7.75 -24.02 2.14
C GLY A 220 -7.46 -22.79 3.00
N GLY A 221 -8.48 -22.26 3.70
CA GLY A 221 -8.35 -21.13 4.63
C GLY A 221 -7.71 -21.48 5.97
N TRP A 222 -7.40 -22.76 6.26
CA TRP A 222 -7.02 -23.23 7.60
C TRP A 222 -5.82 -24.17 7.57
N ARG A 223 -4.78 -23.87 8.36
CA ARG A 223 -3.61 -24.74 8.58
C ARG A 223 -3.58 -25.32 9.98
N ASN A 224 -2.87 -26.44 10.15
CA ASN A 224 -2.81 -27.19 11.41
C ASN A 224 -1.67 -26.76 12.33
N GLY A 225 -1.16 -25.57 12.17
CA GLY A 225 -0.14 -24.95 13.00
C GLY A 225 0.65 -23.89 12.29
N THR A 226 1.36 -23.09 13.05
CA THR A 226 2.18 -21.98 12.57
C THR A 226 3.61 -22.10 13.10
N VAL A 227 4.60 -21.71 12.31
CA VAL A 227 6.02 -21.71 12.69
C VAL A 227 6.24 -20.89 13.96
N LEU A 228 7.02 -21.42 14.90
CA LEU A 228 7.50 -20.75 16.09
C LEU A 228 8.95 -20.32 15.92
N GLY A 229 9.20 -19.00 15.98
CA GLY A 229 10.55 -18.44 15.84
C GLY A 229 11.01 -18.28 14.39
N HIS A 230 12.19 -17.68 14.24
CA HIS A 230 12.75 -17.33 12.92
C HIS A 230 13.38 -18.56 12.26
N ASN A 231 12.95 -18.88 11.03
CA ASN A 231 13.43 -20.01 10.22
C ASN A 231 13.46 -21.34 10.99
N SER A 232 12.53 -21.52 11.94
CA SER A 232 12.43 -22.72 12.77
C SER A 232 11.59 -23.79 12.07
N PRO A 233 11.94 -25.08 12.20
CA PRO A 233 11.07 -26.17 11.78
C PRO A 233 9.97 -26.48 12.81
N VAL A 234 9.97 -25.80 13.95
CA VAL A 234 9.02 -26.04 15.05
C VAL A 234 7.70 -25.35 14.73
N ASN A 235 6.62 -26.08 14.92
CA ASN A 235 5.25 -25.63 14.68
C ASN A 235 4.46 -25.70 16.00
N ASP A 236 3.55 -24.76 16.23
CA ASP A 236 2.76 -24.67 17.46
C ASP A 236 1.63 -25.73 17.55
N GLY A 237 1.28 -26.39 16.45
CA GLY A 237 0.20 -27.37 16.39
C GLY A 237 -1.20 -26.77 16.62
N ILE A 238 -1.34 -25.45 16.57
CA ILE A 238 -2.61 -24.77 16.81
C ILE A 238 -3.27 -24.47 15.45
N ARG A 239 -4.52 -24.92 15.28
CA ARG A 239 -5.28 -24.61 14.07
C ARG A 239 -5.42 -23.11 13.90
N TYR A 240 -4.93 -22.57 12.77
CA TYR A 240 -4.92 -21.15 12.45
C TYR A 240 -5.49 -20.89 11.07
N GLY A 241 -6.23 -19.79 10.91
CA GLY A 241 -6.74 -19.38 9.61
C GLY A 241 -7.84 -18.31 9.72
N GLY A 242 -8.50 -18.11 8.61
CA GLY A 242 -9.58 -17.15 8.40
C GLY A 242 -9.73 -16.87 6.91
N PHE A 243 -10.78 -16.19 6.54
CA PHE A 243 -11.04 -15.74 5.19
C PHE A 243 -12.00 -14.56 5.21
N TYR A 244 -12.09 -13.85 4.09
CA TYR A 244 -13.07 -12.79 3.89
C TYR A 244 -14.22 -13.33 3.08
N THR A 245 -15.44 -13.09 3.56
CA THR A 245 -16.66 -13.30 2.78
C THR A 245 -16.73 -12.28 1.65
N GLN A 246 -17.48 -12.58 0.60
CA GLN A 246 -17.66 -11.63 -0.51
C GLN A 246 -18.26 -10.29 -0.06
N GLU A 247 -19.11 -10.31 0.96
CA GLU A 247 -19.70 -9.08 1.51
C GLU A 247 -18.65 -8.25 2.27
N GLU A 248 -17.76 -8.87 3.04
CA GLU A 248 -16.65 -8.19 3.70
C GLU A 248 -15.67 -7.60 2.68
N ILE A 249 -15.39 -8.32 1.58
CA ILE A 249 -14.56 -7.80 0.49
C ILE A 249 -15.20 -6.57 -0.15
N LYS A 250 -16.49 -6.61 -0.46
CA LYS A 250 -17.22 -5.45 -1.03
C LYS A 250 -17.20 -4.25 -0.09
N ASP A 251 -17.36 -4.47 1.21
CA ASP A 251 -17.28 -3.42 2.22
C ASP A 251 -15.89 -2.78 2.26
N ILE A 252 -14.82 -3.59 2.23
CA ILE A 252 -13.44 -3.09 2.17
C ILE A 252 -13.18 -2.33 0.86
N VAL A 253 -13.63 -2.86 -0.27
CA VAL A 253 -13.47 -2.22 -1.59
C VAL A 253 -14.18 -0.87 -1.63
N GLN A 254 -15.41 -0.78 -1.11
CA GLN A 254 -16.15 0.47 -1.01
C GLN A 254 -15.44 1.47 -0.08
N TYR A 255 -14.95 1.01 1.06
CA TYR A 255 -14.21 1.84 2.04
C TYR A 255 -12.93 2.43 1.43
N ALA A 256 -12.20 1.64 0.65
CA ALA A 256 -11.01 2.08 -0.08
C ALA A 256 -11.37 3.11 -1.18
N ALA A 257 -12.43 2.82 -1.96
CA ALA A 257 -12.91 3.71 -3.03
C ALA A 257 -13.35 5.09 -2.49
N GLU A 258 -13.92 5.13 -1.30
CA GLU A 258 -14.27 6.38 -0.60
C GLU A 258 -13.06 7.23 -0.22
N ARG A 259 -11.86 6.65 -0.23
CA ARG A 259 -10.56 7.29 0.00
C ARG A 259 -9.71 7.37 -1.27
N TYR A 260 -10.33 7.09 -2.43
CA TYR A 260 -9.66 7.09 -3.74
C TYR A 260 -8.49 6.10 -3.82
N ILE A 261 -8.58 4.99 -3.09
CA ILE A 261 -7.63 3.88 -3.13
C ILE A 261 -8.28 2.74 -3.91
N THR A 262 -7.61 2.29 -4.97
CA THR A 262 -8.03 1.10 -5.73
C THR A 262 -7.34 -0.13 -5.15
N ILE A 263 -8.11 -1.18 -4.89
CA ILE A 263 -7.56 -2.47 -4.45
C ILE A 263 -7.21 -3.30 -5.67
N ILE A 264 -6.00 -3.83 -5.68
CA ILE A 264 -5.50 -4.80 -6.66
C ILE A 264 -5.42 -6.15 -5.93
N PRO A 265 -6.36 -7.08 -6.20
CA PRO A 265 -6.30 -8.41 -5.59
C PRO A 265 -5.18 -9.22 -6.21
N GLU A 266 -4.48 -10.01 -5.40
CA GLU A 266 -3.56 -11.02 -5.89
C GLU A 266 -4.13 -12.42 -5.64
N ILE A 267 -4.18 -13.20 -6.72
CA ILE A 267 -4.41 -14.63 -6.73
C ILE A 267 -3.17 -15.24 -7.36
N ASP A 268 -2.23 -15.64 -6.54
CA ASP A 268 -0.95 -16.13 -7.01
C ASP A 268 -1.08 -17.48 -7.72
N MET A 269 -0.39 -17.62 -8.85
CA MET A 269 -0.41 -18.85 -9.68
C MET A 269 0.76 -18.88 -10.67
N PRO A 270 1.28 -20.07 -11.03
CA PRO A 270 0.84 -21.42 -10.63
C PRO A 270 1.47 -21.91 -9.33
N GLY A 271 2.47 -21.21 -8.80
CA GLY A 271 3.08 -21.43 -7.49
C GLY A 271 2.19 -20.92 -6.36
N HIS A 272 2.62 -21.08 -5.10
CA HIS A 272 1.93 -20.58 -3.90
C HIS A 272 0.44 -20.97 -3.81
N MET A 273 0.10 -22.17 -4.31
CA MET A 273 -1.28 -22.64 -4.44
C MET A 273 -1.62 -23.83 -3.52
N LEU A 274 -0.78 -24.13 -2.54
CA LEU A 274 -1.00 -25.29 -1.67
C LEU A 274 -2.30 -25.17 -0.85
N GLY A 275 -2.73 -23.94 -0.52
CA GLY A 275 -4.05 -23.69 0.06
C GLY A 275 -5.19 -24.20 -0.83
N ALA A 276 -5.10 -23.96 -2.15
CA ALA A 276 -6.07 -24.47 -3.11
C ALA A 276 -5.93 -25.97 -3.36
N LEU A 277 -4.70 -26.49 -3.41
CA LEU A 277 -4.43 -27.93 -3.62
C LEU A 277 -4.92 -28.76 -2.44
N ALA A 278 -4.81 -28.28 -1.22
CA ALA A 278 -5.38 -28.95 -0.04
C ALA A 278 -6.91 -29.06 -0.11
N ALA A 279 -7.56 -28.04 -0.68
CA ALA A 279 -9.01 -28.04 -0.89
C ALA A 279 -9.45 -28.91 -2.08
N TYR A 280 -8.70 -28.88 -3.18
CA TYR A 280 -9.00 -29.55 -4.45
C TYR A 280 -7.76 -30.27 -4.99
N PRO A 281 -7.42 -31.45 -4.43
CA PRO A 281 -6.18 -32.15 -4.76
C PRO A 281 -6.02 -32.52 -6.24
N GLU A 282 -7.13 -32.67 -6.95
CA GLU A 282 -7.14 -32.95 -8.38
C GLU A 282 -6.52 -31.84 -9.24
N LEU A 283 -6.31 -30.62 -8.70
CA LEU A 283 -5.65 -29.51 -9.39
C LEU A 283 -4.12 -29.67 -9.41
N GLY A 284 -3.54 -30.48 -8.52
CA GLY A 284 -2.11 -30.73 -8.47
C GLY A 284 -1.66 -31.90 -9.36
N CYS A 285 -0.36 -32.02 -9.59
CA CYS A 285 0.22 -33.04 -10.46
C CYS A 285 0.05 -34.47 -9.92
N THR A 286 0.19 -34.65 -8.60
CA THR A 286 0.11 -35.99 -7.94
C THR A 286 -1.33 -36.38 -7.58
N GLY A 287 -2.25 -35.41 -7.47
CA GLY A 287 -3.61 -35.63 -6.98
C GLY A 287 -3.71 -35.74 -5.46
N GLY A 288 -2.66 -35.38 -4.74
CA GLY A 288 -2.59 -35.33 -3.27
C GLY A 288 -2.24 -36.67 -2.61
N PRO A 289 -2.44 -36.77 -1.29
CA PRO A 289 -3.01 -35.72 -0.42
C PRO A 289 -2.10 -34.50 -0.26
N TYR A 290 -2.71 -33.32 -0.12
CA TYR A 290 -2.03 -32.06 0.19
C TYR A 290 -2.60 -31.48 1.50
N GLU A 291 -1.78 -30.72 2.21
CA GLU A 291 -2.17 -29.98 3.41
C GLU A 291 -1.83 -28.50 3.23
N VAL A 292 -2.62 -27.62 3.83
CA VAL A 292 -2.28 -26.19 3.92
C VAL A 292 -1.01 -26.04 4.72
N TRP A 293 -0.03 -25.34 4.17
CA TRP A 293 1.32 -25.38 4.70
C TRP A 293 1.47 -24.64 6.04
N GLY A 294 2.10 -25.29 7.00
CA GLY A 294 2.39 -24.72 8.33
C GLY A 294 3.80 -24.16 8.48
N LEU A 295 4.60 -24.13 7.41
CA LEU A 295 5.97 -23.61 7.38
C LEU A 295 6.06 -22.38 6.46
N TRP A 296 7.21 -21.69 6.50
CA TRP A 296 7.52 -20.60 5.58
C TRP A 296 8.46 -21.07 4.46
N GLY A 297 8.35 -20.46 3.29
CA GLY A 297 9.17 -20.75 2.12
C GLY A 297 8.34 -21.14 0.91
N VAL A 298 8.91 -21.95 0.01
CA VAL A 298 8.34 -22.35 -1.29
C VAL A 298 8.16 -23.86 -1.32
N THR A 299 6.96 -24.33 -1.68
CA THR A 299 6.68 -25.78 -1.84
C THR A 299 6.84 -26.20 -3.31
N ASP A 300 7.24 -27.46 -3.53
CA ASP A 300 7.31 -28.04 -4.88
C ASP A 300 5.93 -28.34 -5.50
N ASP A 301 4.88 -28.33 -4.70
CA ASP A 301 3.53 -28.65 -5.15
C ASP A 301 2.81 -27.39 -5.64
N ILE A 302 2.67 -27.30 -6.97
CA ILE A 302 2.04 -26.20 -7.68
C ILE A 302 0.89 -26.70 -8.56
N LEU A 303 0.11 -25.81 -9.14
CA LEU A 303 -0.97 -26.16 -10.07
C LEU A 303 -0.47 -27.03 -11.23
N CYS A 304 -1.21 -28.09 -11.57
CA CYS A 304 -0.94 -28.91 -12.75
C CYS A 304 -1.51 -28.27 -14.02
N VAL A 305 -0.72 -27.44 -14.69
CA VAL A 305 -1.16 -26.72 -15.91
C VAL A 305 -1.31 -27.63 -17.14
N GLY A 306 -0.95 -28.90 -17.00
CA GLY A 306 -1.24 -29.94 -18.02
C GLY A 306 -2.71 -30.36 -18.10
N LYS A 307 -3.53 -29.99 -17.12
CA LYS A 307 -4.95 -30.37 -17.02
C LYS A 307 -5.86 -29.22 -17.44
N ASP A 308 -6.91 -29.53 -18.22
CA ASP A 308 -7.89 -28.51 -18.67
C ASP A 308 -8.79 -28.02 -17.51
N ASN A 309 -9.10 -28.91 -16.55
CA ASN A 309 -9.87 -28.51 -15.37
C ASN A 309 -9.11 -27.49 -14.49
N THR A 310 -7.79 -27.47 -14.48
CA THR A 310 -7.01 -26.43 -13.81
C THR A 310 -7.21 -25.07 -14.45
N LEU A 311 -7.18 -24.98 -15.79
CA LEU A 311 -7.48 -23.73 -16.50
C LEU A 311 -8.91 -23.28 -16.26
N GLN A 312 -9.88 -24.22 -16.22
CA GLN A 312 -11.27 -23.89 -15.92
C GLN A 312 -11.43 -23.40 -14.48
N PHE A 313 -10.78 -24.03 -13.52
CA PHE A 313 -10.75 -23.59 -12.12
C PHE A 313 -10.24 -22.14 -12.02
N VAL A 314 -9.10 -21.84 -12.66
CA VAL A 314 -8.52 -20.48 -12.65
C VAL A 314 -9.51 -19.45 -13.23
N LYS A 315 -10.16 -19.76 -14.36
CA LYS A 315 -11.17 -18.86 -14.95
C LYS A 315 -12.33 -18.63 -14.02
N ASP A 316 -12.87 -19.68 -13.42
CA ASP A 316 -14.00 -19.60 -12.49
C ASP A 316 -13.68 -18.76 -11.26
N VAL A 317 -12.46 -18.89 -10.72
CA VAL A 317 -11.97 -18.06 -9.60
C VAL A 317 -11.86 -16.59 -10.03
N LEU A 318 -11.25 -16.34 -11.18
CA LEU A 318 -11.07 -14.98 -11.71
C LEU A 318 -12.40 -14.30 -12.04
N ASP A 319 -13.43 -15.06 -12.46
CA ASP A 319 -14.77 -14.50 -12.68
C ASP A 319 -15.36 -13.91 -11.40
N GLU A 320 -15.27 -14.61 -10.28
CA GLU A 320 -15.75 -14.10 -9.00
C GLU A 320 -14.87 -12.96 -8.48
N VAL A 321 -13.54 -13.03 -8.67
CA VAL A 321 -12.61 -11.95 -8.32
C VAL A 321 -12.93 -10.67 -9.11
N MET A 322 -13.19 -10.77 -10.42
CA MET A 322 -13.57 -9.62 -11.24
C MET A 322 -14.90 -8.96 -10.80
N MET A 323 -15.85 -9.74 -10.27
CA MET A 323 -17.09 -9.20 -9.72
C MET A 323 -16.88 -8.46 -8.40
N LEU A 324 -15.92 -8.89 -7.59
CA LEU A 324 -15.62 -8.32 -6.28
C LEU A 324 -14.74 -7.06 -6.37
N PHE A 325 -13.81 -7.04 -7.32
CA PHE A 325 -12.81 -5.99 -7.47
C PHE A 325 -13.00 -5.26 -8.80
N PRO A 326 -13.54 -4.04 -8.79
CA PRO A 326 -13.85 -3.28 -10.01
C PRO A 326 -12.62 -2.67 -10.69
N GLY A 327 -11.42 -2.74 -10.07
CA GLY A 327 -10.18 -2.17 -10.59
C GLY A 327 -9.73 -2.83 -11.90
N GLU A 328 -8.99 -2.09 -12.69
CA GLU A 328 -8.48 -2.52 -14.00
C GLU A 328 -7.52 -3.71 -13.91
N TYR A 329 -6.75 -3.79 -12.83
CA TYR A 329 -5.67 -4.76 -12.67
C TYR A 329 -6.03 -5.90 -11.73
N ILE A 330 -5.57 -7.10 -12.08
CA ILE A 330 -5.53 -8.28 -11.21
C ILE A 330 -4.09 -8.78 -11.18
N HIS A 331 -3.53 -8.94 -9.99
CA HIS A 331 -2.20 -9.51 -9.81
C HIS A 331 -2.32 -11.02 -9.78
N ILE A 332 -1.49 -11.70 -10.57
CA ILE A 332 -1.54 -13.16 -10.74
C ILE A 332 -0.29 -13.86 -10.20
N GLY A 333 0.56 -13.14 -9.46
CA GLY A 333 1.80 -13.67 -8.92
C GLY A 333 2.79 -14.06 -10.00
N GLY A 334 3.11 -15.34 -10.08
CA GLY A 334 3.99 -15.93 -11.09
C GLY A 334 5.42 -16.15 -10.64
N ASP A 335 5.72 -15.76 -9.40
CA ASP A 335 7.01 -15.91 -8.75
C ASP A 335 7.28 -17.35 -8.26
N GLU A 336 8.51 -17.61 -7.96
CA GLU A 336 9.03 -18.77 -7.22
C GLU A 336 8.36 -20.12 -7.55
N SER A 337 7.91 -20.33 -8.78
CA SER A 337 7.20 -21.55 -9.18
C SER A 337 8.17 -22.71 -9.43
N PRO A 338 8.34 -23.69 -8.53
CA PRO A 338 9.17 -24.86 -8.77
C PRO A 338 8.51 -25.77 -9.80
N ARG A 339 9.28 -26.16 -10.81
CA ARG A 339 8.75 -26.93 -11.95
C ARG A 339 9.11 -28.41 -11.90
N VAL A 340 9.69 -28.86 -10.79
CA VAL A 340 10.17 -30.24 -10.63
C VAL A 340 9.03 -31.25 -10.79
N LYS A 341 7.84 -30.94 -10.25
CA LYS A 341 6.67 -31.82 -10.42
C LYS A 341 6.15 -31.86 -11.86
N TRP A 342 6.33 -30.80 -12.63
CA TRP A 342 5.92 -30.77 -14.04
C TRP A 342 6.81 -31.63 -14.92
N GLN A 343 8.12 -31.78 -14.58
CA GLN A 343 9.05 -32.63 -15.30
C GLN A 343 8.62 -34.10 -15.29
N GLU A 344 8.07 -34.53 -14.16
CA GLU A 344 7.64 -35.92 -13.93
C GLU A 344 6.16 -36.14 -14.29
N CYS A 345 5.36 -35.08 -14.43
CA CYS A 345 3.92 -35.17 -14.64
C CYS A 345 3.58 -35.51 -16.10
N PRO A 346 2.99 -36.70 -16.38
CA PRO A 346 2.64 -37.07 -17.74
C PRO A 346 1.70 -36.08 -18.44
N ARG A 347 0.83 -35.40 -17.68
CA ARG A 347 -0.12 -34.41 -18.20
C ARG A 347 0.58 -33.12 -18.61
N CYS A 348 1.52 -32.61 -17.79
CA CYS A 348 2.31 -31.44 -18.14
C CYS A 348 3.21 -31.72 -19.34
N GLN A 349 3.88 -32.88 -19.37
CA GLN A 349 4.71 -33.29 -20.51
C GLN A 349 3.88 -33.49 -21.80
N GLN A 350 2.65 -34.01 -21.67
CA GLN A 350 1.75 -34.12 -22.82
C GLN A 350 1.29 -32.74 -23.32
N ARG A 351 1.05 -31.77 -22.39
CA ARG A 351 0.72 -30.39 -22.77
C ARG A 351 1.88 -29.74 -23.52
N ILE A 352 3.11 -29.84 -23.00
CA ILE A 352 4.32 -29.36 -23.66
C ILE A 352 4.39 -29.88 -25.11
N LYS A 353 4.16 -31.17 -25.29
CA LYS A 353 4.18 -31.80 -26.63
C LYS A 353 3.05 -31.29 -27.53
N ASN A 354 1.83 -31.21 -27.00
CA ASN A 354 0.65 -30.81 -27.78
C ASN A 354 0.71 -29.34 -28.23
N GLU A 355 1.22 -28.47 -27.38
CA GLU A 355 1.37 -27.03 -27.67
C GLU A 355 2.68 -26.72 -28.41
N GLY A 356 3.49 -27.73 -28.73
CA GLY A 356 4.77 -27.55 -29.43
C GLY A 356 5.81 -26.76 -28.64
N ILE A 357 5.68 -26.71 -27.30
CA ILE A 357 6.59 -25.99 -26.42
C ILE A 357 7.96 -26.68 -26.42
N ARG A 358 9.03 -25.91 -26.60
CA ARG A 358 10.42 -26.41 -26.61
C ARG A 358 11.29 -25.54 -25.71
N ALA A 359 12.33 -26.14 -25.15
CA ALA A 359 13.39 -25.38 -24.50
C ALA A 359 14.06 -24.41 -25.50
N GLU A 360 14.40 -23.22 -25.05
CA GLU A 360 15.04 -22.19 -25.87
C GLU A 360 16.02 -21.35 -25.04
N GLY A 361 17.25 -21.23 -25.51
CA GLY A 361 18.29 -20.54 -24.75
C GLY A 361 18.53 -21.16 -23.38
N LYS A 362 18.29 -20.38 -22.32
CA LYS A 362 18.39 -20.83 -20.92
C LYS A 362 17.06 -21.33 -20.34
N GLN A 363 15.96 -21.19 -21.08
CA GLN A 363 14.63 -21.57 -20.60
C GLN A 363 14.35 -23.05 -20.88
N THR A 364 13.95 -23.79 -19.87
CA THR A 364 13.47 -25.18 -20.01
C THR A 364 12.08 -25.20 -20.65
N ALA A 365 11.63 -26.35 -21.11
CA ALA A 365 10.27 -26.53 -21.64
C ALA A 365 9.22 -26.23 -20.56
N GLU A 366 9.49 -26.57 -19.31
CA GLU A 366 8.61 -26.30 -18.15
C GLU A 366 8.55 -24.80 -17.83
N ALA A 367 9.66 -24.05 -17.95
CA ALA A 367 9.64 -22.60 -17.81
C ALA A 367 8.75 -21.94 -18.87
N ARG A 368 8.84 -22.42 -20.10
CA ARG A 368 7.97 -21.96 -21.20
C ARG A 368 6.53 -22.45 -21.07
N LEU A 369 6.31 -23.58 -20.41
CA LEU A 369 4.96 -24.03 -20.06
C LEU A 369 4.30 -23.06 -19.06
N GLN A 370 5.05 -22.50 -18.10
CA GLN A 370 4.54 -21.44 -17.24
C GLN A 370 4.17 -20.20 -18.08
N GLY A 371 5.03 -19.78 -19.01
CA GLY A 371 4.73 -18.68 -19.92
C GLY A 371 3.45 -18.91 -20.74
N TRP A 372 3.28 -20.11 -21.26
CA TRP A 372 2.05 -20.50 -21.95
C TRP A 372 0.81 -20.36 -21.03
N PHE A 373 0.89 -20.86 -19.80
CA PHE A 373 -0.19 -20.74 -18.82
C PHE A 373 -0.51 -19.28 -18.52
N THR A 374 0.50 -18.48 -18.19
CA THR A 374 0.37 -17.04 -17.92
C THR A 374 -0.28 -16.30 -19.10
N THR A 375 0.14 -16.62 -20.34
CA THR A 375 -0.48 -16.05 -21.55
C THR A 375 -1.96 -16.41 -21.67
N LYS A 376 -2.36 -17.65 -21.31
CA LYS A 376 -3.78 -18.04 -21.30
C LYS A 376 -4.59 -17.25 -20.28
N VAL A 377 -4.03 -17.00 -19.09
CA VAL A 377 -4.65 -16.18 -18.06
C VAL A 377 -4.74 -14.71 -18.52
N GLN A 378 -3.65 -14.15 -19.06
CA GLN A 378 -3.63 -12.80 -19.62
C GLN A 378 -4.72 -12.61 -20.69
N GLN A 379 -4.79 -13.53 -21.66
CA GLN A 379 -5.80 -13.49 -22.73
C GLN A 379 -7.23 -13.55 -22.18
N TYR A 380 -7.45 -14.39 -21.17
CA TYR A 380 -8.75 -14.50 -20.53
C TYR A 380 -9.17 -13.19 -19.85
N LEU A 381 -8.31 -12.60 -19.03
CA LEU A 381 -8.58 -11.34 -18.36
C LEU A 381 -8.75 -10.19 -19.36
N ALA A 382 -7.94 -10.14 -20.41
CA ALA A 382 -8.05 -9.12 -21.48
C ALA A 382 -9.41 -9.16 -22.19
N GLN A 383 -10.00 -10.35 -22.42
CA GLN A 383 -11.35 -10.51 -22.98
C GLN A 383 -12.43 -9.89 -22.09
N HIS A 384 -12.15 -9.73 -20.79
CA HIS A 384 -13.03 -9.10 -19.80
C HIS A 384 -12.63 -7.64 -19.50
N GLY A 385 -11.74 -7.04 -20.29
CA GLY A 385 -11.27 -5.67 -20.11
C GLY A 385 -10.38 -5.47 -18.88
N ARG A 386 -9.69 -6.53 -18.44
CA ARG A 386 -8.74 -6.50 -17.31
C ARG A 386 -7.31 -6.72 -17.79
N HIS A 387 -6.36 -6.17 -17.05
CA HIS A 387 -4.93 -6.33 -17.28
C HIS A 387 -4.30 -7.12 -16.13
N ILE A 388 -3.29 -7.93 -16.46
CA ILE A 388 -2.51 -8.62 -15.44
C ILE A 388 -1.40 -7.74 -14.90
N ILE A 389 -1.12 -7.88 -13.61
CA ILE A 389 0.17 -7.58 -13.01
C ILE A 389 0.78 -8.92 -12.59
N GLY A 390 2.08 -9.05 -12.65
CA GLY A 390 2.79 -10.18 -12.04
C GLY A 390 4.21 -9.80 -11.69
N TRP A 391 4.85 -10.66 -10.93
CA TRP A 391 6.23 -10.47 -10.49
C TRP A 391 7.20 -10.51 -11.69
N ASP A 392 8.44 -10.10 -11.50
CA ASP A 392 9.38 -9.90 -12.63
C ASP A 392 9.83 -11.19 -13.31
N GLU A 393 9.47 -12.36 -12.79
CA GLU A 393 9.59 -13.65 -13.46
C GLU A 393 8.79 -13.69 -14.78
N LEU A 394 7.75 -12.88 -14.90
CA LEU A 394 6.98 -12.74 -16.15
C LEU A 394 7.85 -12.28 -17.33
N LEU A 395 8.97 -11.59 -17.08
CA LEU A 395 9.96 -11.24 -18.12
C LEU A 395 10.65 -12.48 -18.73
N GLY A 396 10.51 -13.63 -18.10
CA GLY A 396 10.93 -14.93 -18.63
C GLY A 396 9.80 -15.67 -19.37
N CYS A 397 8.60 -15.09 -19.43
CA CYS A 397 7.44 -15.62 -20.13
C CYS A 397 7.19 -14.81 -21.42
N ASP A 398 6.64 -15.45 -22.46
CA ASP A 398 6.26 -14.75 -23.70
C ASP A 398 4.91 -14.03 -23.52
N VAL A 399 4.80 -13.16 -22.51
CA VAL A 399 3.59 -12.37 -22.22
C VAL A 399 3.56 -11.12 -23.10
N ASP A 400 2.34 -10.70 -23.47
CA ASP A 400 2.14 -9.45 -24.18
C ASP A 400 2.50 -8.23 -23.32
N THR A 401 2.97 -7.16 -23.96
CA THR A 401 3.41 -5.92 -23.25
C THR A 401 2.29 -5.21 -22.48
N THR A 402 1.04 -5.60 -22.63
CA THR A 402 -0.06 -5.16 -21.76
C THR A 402 -0.01 -5.77 -20.36
N ALA A 403 0.87 -6.76 -20.11
CA ALA A 403 1.18 -7.23 -18.77
C ALA A 403 2.08 -6.19 -18.05
N THR A 404 1.66 -5.74 -16.87
CA THR A 404 2.47 -4.88 -16.01
C THR A 404 3.42 -5.74 -15.17
N ILE A 405 4.68 -5.35 -15.12
CA ILE A 405 5.72 -6.06 -14.37
C ILE A 405 5.91 -5.42 -13.00
N MET A 406 5.82 -6.22 -11.94
CA MET A 406 6.17 -5.79 -10.59
C MET A 406 7.58 -6.27 -10.25
N SER A 407 8.55 -5.33 -10.23
CA SER A 407 9.97 -5.63 -10.12
C SER A 407 10.41 -5.75 -8.67
N TRP A 408 10.55 -6.99 -8.16
CA TRP A 408 10.89 -7.27 -6.76
C TRP A 408 12.31 -7.81 -6.56
N THR A 409 12.85 -8.55 -7.54
CA THR A 409 14.19 -9.14 -7.42
C THR A 409 15.30 -8.09 -7.46
N GLY A 410 14.99 -6.89 -7.93
CA GLY A 410 15.91 -5.75 -7.99
C GLY A 410 15.35 -4.61 -8.84
N ALA A 411 16.15 -3.57 -9.05
CA ALA A 411 15.80 -2.46 -9.94
C ALA A 411 16.09 -2.78 -11.43
N GLU A 412 17.01 -3.69 -11.71
CA GLU A 412 17.44 -4.05 -13.08
C GLU A 412 16.31 -4.72 -13.88
N PRO A 413 15.57 -5.72 -13.36
CA PRO A 413 14.43 -6.30 -14.06
C PRO A 413 13.38 -5.25 -14.46
N GLY A 414 13.09 -4.29 -13.59
CA GLY A 414 12.16 -3.20 -13.90
C GLY A 414 12.65 -2.34 -15.06
N ALA A 415 13.92 -1.94 -15.06
CA ALA A 415 14.51 -1.22 -16.18
C ALA A 415 14.49 -2.03 -17.48
N LYS A 416 14.69 -3.35 -17.41
CA LYS A 416 14.56 -4.27 -18.54
C LYS A 416 13.13 -4.32 -19.05
N GLY A 417 12.14 -4.48 -18.17
CA GLY A 417 10.72 -4.50 -18.52
C GLY A 417 10.31 -3.22 -19.26
N ALA A 418 10.68 -2.06 -18.73
CA ALA A 418 10.41 -0.76 -19.36
C ALA A 418 11.09 -0.62 -20.73
N LYS A 419 12.33 -1.08 -20.90
CA LYS A 419 13.02 -1.11 -22.22
C LYS A 419 12.27 -2.00 -23.23
N LEU A 420 11.65 -3.08 -22.78
CA LEU A 420 10.84 -3.99 -23.62
C LEU A 420 9.43 -3.42 -23.93
N GLY A 421 9.00 -2.37 -23.24
CA GLY A 421 7.70 -1.72 -23.45
C GLY A 421 6.59 -2.18 -22.52
N HIS A 422 6.91 -2.90 -21.46
CA HIS A 422 5.99 -3.18 -20.36
C HIS A 422 5.89 -1.97 -19.42
N ASP A 423 4.71 -1.74 -18.91
CA ASP A 423 4.56 -0.88 -17.73
C ASP A 423 5.13 -1.60 -16.50
N VAL A 424 5.74 -0.84 -15.60
CA VAL A 424 6.52 -1.37 -14.48
C VAL A 424 6.17 -0.67 -13.17
N ILE A 425 6.02 -1.46 -12.11
CA ILE A 425 5.91 -0.99 -10.73
C ILE A 425 7.17 -1.42 -10.00
N MET A 426 7.90 -0.45 -9.43
CA MET A 426 9.16 -0.71 -8.74
C MET A 426 8.91 -1.08 -7.28
N THR A 427 9.30 -2.29 -6.91
CA THR A 427 9.18 -2.80 -5.54
C THR A 427 10.37 -3.70 -5.14
N PRO A 428 11.64 -3.27 -5.44
CA PRO A 428 12.80 -4.13 -5.17
C PRO A 428 12.86 -4.48 -3.68
N ASN A 429 13.16 -5.75 -3.37
CA ASN A 429 13.16 -6.23 -2.00
C ASN A 429 14.01 -5.37 -1.04
N THR A 430 15.09 -4.81 -1.55
CA THR A 430 15.83 -3.74 -0.87
C THR A 430 15.75 -2.49 -1.73
N PRO A 431 15.12 -1.39 -1.24
CA PRO A 431 14.64 -1.15 0.13
C PRO A 431 13.10 -1.21 0.32
N MET A 432 12.33 -1.84 -0.59
CA MET A 432 10.86 -1.73 -0.59
C MET A 432 10.14 -2.86 0.16
N TYR A 433 10.84 -3.85 0.74
CA TYR A 433 10.22 -4.85 1.60
C TYR A 433 10.19 -4.34 3.05
N PHE A 434 9.00 -3.97 3.51
CA PHE A 434 8.81 -3.41 4.86
C PHE A 434 8.64 -4.49 5.94
N ASP A 435 8.61 -5.75 5.58
CA ASP A 435 8.81 -6.88 6.48
C ASP A 435 10.29 -7.08 6.86
N HIS A 436 11.23 -6.41 6.18
CA HIS A 436 12.64 -6.35 6.56
C HIS A 436 12.88 -5.50 7.81
N TYR A 437 13.97 -5.78 8.53
CA TYR A 437 14.41 -4.94 9.65
C TYR A 437 14.64 -3.50 9.21
N GLN A 438 14.32 -2.56 10.11
CA GLN A 438 14.52 -1.13 9.87
C GLN A 438 15.92 -0.63 10.27
N THR A 439 16.80 -1.53 10.68
CA THR A 439 18.16 -1.26 11.17
C THR A 439 19.02 -2.50 10.99
N LYS A 440 20.34 -2.31 10.86
CA LYS A 440 21.32 -3.40 10.89
C LYS A 440 21.52 -3.98 12.30
N SER A 441 21.16 -3.22 13.34
CA SER A 441 21.24 -3.63 14.76
C SER A 441 19.88 -4.14 15.25
N TYR A 442 19.52 -5.38 14.93
CA TYR A 442 18.18 -5.93 15.08
C TYR A 442 17.88 -6.56 16.47
N TRP A 443 18.83 -6.58 17.41
CA TRP A 443 18.69 -7.24 18.72
C TRP A 443 17.49 -6.76 19.56
N ASN A 444 17.04 -5.53 19.35
CA ASN A 444 15.92 -4.93 20.05
C ASN A 444 14.75 -4.60 19.10
N GLU A 445 14.69 -5.26 17.95
CA GLU A 445 13.60 -5.14 16.99
C GLU A 445 12.66 -6.35 17.08
N PRO A 446 11.37 -6.20 16.78
CA PRO A 446 10.49 -7.35 16.57
C PRO A 446 11.08 -8.29 15.52
N THR A 447 10.83 -9.59 15.66
CA THR A 447 11.24 -10.57 14.65
C THR A 447 10.72 -10.14 13.28
N ALA A 448 11.58 -10.15 12.27
CA ALA A 448 11.28 -9.80 10.90
C ALA A 448 11.83 -10.88 9.96
N PHE A 449 11.47 -10.84 8.68
CA PHE A 449 11.91 -11.84 7.70
C PHE A 449 13.45 -11.90 7.58
N GLY A 450 14.10 -10.78 7.67
CA GLY A 450 15.54 -10.59 7.48
C GLY A 450 15.81 -9.30 6.75
N GLY A 451 16.95 -9.20 6.07
CA GLY A 451 17.31 -8.01 5.29
C GLY A 451 17.36 -6.72 6.11
N CYS A 452 17.50 -5.60 5.42
CA CYS A 452 17.48 -4.28 6.05
C CYS A 452 16.95 -3.24 5.07
N ALA A 453 15.90 -2.50 5.49
CA ALA A 453 15.31 -1.39 4.76
C ALA A 453 15.10 -0.22 5.72
N THR A 454 16.11 0.65 5.86
CA THR A 454 16.03 1.81 6.78
C THR A 454 15.15 2.92 6.19
N LEU A 455 14.68 3.85 7.05
CA LEU A 455 13.94 5.03 6.62
C LEU A 455 14.70 5.80 5.52
N LYS A 456 16.03 5.96 5.68
CA LYS A 456 16.86 6.67 4.70
C LYS A 456 17.00 5.92 3.38
N MET A 457 17.15 4.60 3.41
CA MET A 457 17.23 3.78 2.19
C MET A 457 15.95 3.91 1.36
N VAL A 458 14.77 3.90 2.00
CA VAL A 458 13.49 4.13 1.32
C VAL A 458 13.44 5.54 0.75
N TYR A 459 13.82 6.54 1.52
CA TYR A 459 13.82 7.95 1.09
C TYR A 459 14.75 8.19 -0.11
N ASP A 460 15.93 7.59 -0.13
CA ASP A 460 16.94 7.80 -1.16
C ASP A 460 16.68 7.00 -2.43
N PHE A 461 15.82 6.00 -2.39
CA PHE A 461 15.53 5.19 -3.57
C PHE A 461 15.00 6.04 -4.73
N GLU A 462 15.41 5.68 -5.96
CA GLU A 462 14.93 6.31 -7.20
C GLU A 462 14.36 5.22 -8.12
N PRO A 463 13.03 5.25 -8.37
CA PRO A 463 12.38 4.24 -9.20
C PRO A 463 12.82 4.25 -10.66
N VAL A 464 13.20 5.41 -11.18
CA VAL A 464 13.61 5.57 -12.59
C VAL A 464 15.11 5.42 -12.69
N ALA A 465 15.58 4.32 -13.27
CA ALA A 465 17.03 4.10 -13.46
C ALA A 465 17.65 5.21 -14.31
N ALA A 466 18.84 5.68 -13.92
CA ALA A 466 19.53 6.80 -14.58
C ALA A 466 19.84 6.52 -16.06
N ASP A 467 20.10 5.25 -16.41
CA ASP A 467 20.40 4.77 -17.76
C ASP A 467 19.14 4.42 -18.59
N LEU A 468 17.94 4.58 -18.03
CA LEU A 468 16.70 4.31 -18.76
C LEU A 468 16.48 5.41 -19.81
N PRO A 469 16.33 5.06 -21.11
CA PRO A 469 16.07 6.01 -22.19
C PRO A 469 14.86 6.91 -21.88
N ALA A 470 14.94 8.18 -22.27
CA ALA A 470 13.92 9.18 -21.92
C ALA A 470 12.51 8.80 -22.43
N ASP A 471 12.44 8.21 -23.63
CA ASP A 471 11.21 7.70 -24.26
C ASP A 471 10.64 6.45 -23.59
N LYS A 472 11.37 5.83 -22.65
CA LYS A 472 10.94 4.65 -21.88
C LYS A 472 10.58 4.94 -20.43
N ARG A 473 10.93 6.11 -19.93
CA ARG A 473 10.71 6.49 -18.51
C ARG A 473 9.24 6.49 -18.11
N HIS A 474 8.33 6.77 -19.04
CA HIS A 474 6.90 6.79 -18.81
C HIS A 474 6.32 5.41 -18.46
N HIS A 475 7.03 4.32 -18.80
CA HIS A 475 6.67 2.97 -18.40
C HIS A 475 6.89 2.69 -16.92
N ILE A 476 7.67 3.49 -16.20
CA ILE A 476 7.76 3.37 -14.74
C ILE A 476 6.54 4.07 -14.15
N LEU A 477 5.52 3.29 -13.79
CA LEU A 477 4.26 3.80 -13.24
C LEU A 477 4.42 4.36 -11.82
N GLY A 478 5.43 3.88 -11.08
CA GLY A 478 5.68 4.29 -9.71
C GLY A 478 6.35 3.22 -8.87
N ALA A 479 6.11 3.29 -7.57
CA ALA A 479 6.68 2.36 -6.60
C ALA A 479 5.65 1.86 -5.58
N GLN A 480 5.96 0.69 -5.01
CA GLN A 480 5.19 0.05 -3.95
C GLN A 480 6.13 -0.46 -2.86
N ALA A 481 5.68 -0.44 -1.61
CA ALA A 481 6.34 -1.19 -0.56
C ALA A 481 5.52 -2.42 -0.17
N ASN A 482 6.20 -3.54 0.07
CA ASN A 482 5.60 -4.82 0.38
C ASN A 482 5.68 -5.14 1.88
N VAL A 483 4.63 -5.77 2.40
CA VAL A 483 4.52 -6.22 3.79
C VAL A 483 4.12 -7.70 3.78
N TRP A 484 5.13 -8.58 3.73
CA TRP A 484 4.97 -10.01 3.91
C TRP A 484 4.81 -10.32 5.40
N THR A 485 3.98 -11.27 5.75
CA THR A 485 3.50 -11.42 7.14
C THR A 485 3.90 -12.70 7.84
N GLU A 486 4.93 -13.41 7.36
CA GLU A 486 5.45 -14.61 8.02
C GLU A 486 5.77 -14.37 9.50
N TYR A 487 6.29 -13.19 9.82
CA TYR A 487 6.69 -12.81 11.18
C TYR A 487 5.88 -11.64 11.74
N ILE A 488 4.83 -11.19 11.05
CA ILE A 488 3.95 -10.11 11.46
C ILE A 488 2.59 -10.69 11.84
N THR A 489 2.32 -10.81 13.13
CA THR A 489 1.18 -11.57 13.65
C THR A 489 0.02 -10.71 14.14
N CYS A 490 0.21 -9.39 14.24
CA CYS A 490 -0.80 -8.48 14.77
C CYS A 490 -0.71 -7.07 14.15
N GLU A 491 -1.81 -6.34 14.22
CA GLU A 491 -1.92 -4.98 13.66
C GLU A 491 -0.85 -3.99 14.18
N PRO A 492 -0.54 -3.91 15.49
CA PRO A 492 0.51 -3.01 15.96
C PRO A 492 1.88 -3.29 15.33
N GLN A 493 2.17 -4.55 15.00
CA GLN A 493 3.41 -4.93 14.33
C GLN A 493 3.41 -4.51 12.85
N ILE A 494 2.26 -4.60 12.15
CA ILE A 494 2.11 -4.02 10.80
C ILE A 494 2.44 -2.53 10.86
N GLN A 495 1.80 -1.79 11.76
CA GLN A 495 2.00 -0.36 11.91
C GLN A 495 3.46 -0.01 12.22
N TYR A 496 4.10 -0.75 13.13
CA TYR A 496 5.52 -0.58 13.46
C TYR A 496 6.41 -0.76 12.22
N GLN A 497 6.11 -1.75 11.40
CA GLN A 497 6.90 -2.03 10.20
C GLN A 497 6.71 -0.99 9.10
N ILE A 498 5.52 -0.45 8.94
CA ILE A 498 5.26 0.52 7.87
C ILE A 498 5.55 1.97 8.27
N LEU A 499 5.47 2.31 9.56
CA LEU A 499 5.64 3.68 10.05
C LEU A 499 6.99 3.86 10.78
N PRO A 500 7.78 4.88 10.40
CA PRO A 500 7.46 5.96 9.47
C PRO A 500 7.93 5.72 8.02
N ARG A 501 8.34 4.50 7.60
CA ARG A 501 8.87 4.24 6.24
C ARG A 501 7.87 4.59 5.13
N MET A 502 6.56 4.44 5.37
CA MET A 502 5.54 4.87 4.41
C MET A 502 5.58 6.39 4.17
N ALA A 503 6.00 7.19 5.14
CA ALA A 503 6.21 8.62 4.94
C ALA A 503 7.36 8.91 3.96
N ALA A 504 8.45 8.12 4.02
CA ALA A 504 9.55 8.21 3.07
C ALA A 504 9.12 7.77 1.66
N LEU A 505 8.34 6.68 1.56
CA LEU A 505 7.72 6.27 0.29
C LEU A 505 6.81 7.35 -0.27
N ALA A 506 6.02 8.03 0.59
CA ALA A 506 5.16 9.16 0.16
C ALA A 506 5.97 10.27 -0.51
N GLU A 507 7.09 10.70 0.10
CA GLU A 507 7.97 11.70 -0.51
C GLU A 507 8.55 11.21 -1.85
N LEU A 508 8.96 9.96 -1.91
CA LEU A 508 9.52 9.35 -3.11
C LEU A 508 8.55 9.39 -4.30
N VAL A 509 7.27 9.09 -4.06
CA VAL A 509 6.28 8.96 -5.15
C VAL A 509 5.55 10.27 -5.47
N TRP A 510 5.68 11.29 -4.61
CA TRP A 510 5.10 12.61 -4.84
C TRP A 510 6.09 13.63 -5.40
N LEU A 511 7.33 13.67 -4.88
CA LEU A 511 8.30 14.71 -5.20
C LEU A 511 9.17 14.37 -6.41
N GLN A 512 9.57 15.41 -7.13
CA GLN A 512 10.69 15.30 -8.08
C GLN A 512 12.01 15.08 -7.31
N PRO A 513 12.98 14.34 -7.88
CA PRO A 513 14.24 14.02 -7.18
C PRO A 513 14.98 15.24 -6.65
N GLU A 514 14.93 16.36 -7.39
CA GLU A 514 15.62 17.61 -7.06
C GLU A 514 15.03 18.32 -5.83
N ALA A 515 13.76 18.04 -5.50
CA ALA A 515 13.08 18.61 -4.34
C ALA A 515 13.35 17.83 -3.05
N LYS A 516 13.97 16.64 -3.14
CA LYS A 516 14.23 15.78 -1.97
C LYS A 516 15.31 16.37 -1.07
N ASN A 517 14.99 16.48 0.22
CA ASN A 517 15.92 16.94 1.27
C ASN A 517 15.65 16.15 2.56
N TYR A 518 16.51 15.17 2.85
CA TYR A 518 16.29 14.25 3.97
C TYR A 518 16.29 14.93 5.36
N PRO A 519 17.20 15.87 5.69
CA PRO A 519 17.13 16.63 6.94
C PRO A 519 15.82 17.40 7.10
N ASP A 520 15.34 18.06 6.04
CA ASP A 520 14.06 18.76 6.04
C ASP A 520 12.87 17.79 6.20
N PHE A 521 12.89 16.66 5.50
CA PHE A 521 11.91 15.60 5.66
C PHE A 521 11.84 15.12 7.12
N LYS A 522 12.97 14.84 7.76
CA LYS A 522 13.01 14.44 9.18
C LYS A 522 12.41 15.49 10.12
N ALA A 523 12.66 16.77 9.86
CA ALA A 523 12.07 17.85 10.64
C ALA A 523 10.54 17.86 10.53
N ARG A 524 9.99 17.71 9.32
CA ARG A 524 8.54 17.67 9.06
C ARG A 524 7.88 16.40 9.59
N LEU A 525 8.62 15.30 9.66
CA LEU A 525 8.13 14.02 10.17
C LEU A 525 7.70 14.10 11.64
N THR A 526 8.24 15.04 12.42
CA THR A 526 7.88 15.22 13.82
C THR A 526 6.36 15.47 13.99
N HIS A 527 5.81 16.40 13.21
CA HIS A 527 4.37 16.70 13.27
C HIS A 527 3.52 15.51 12.75
N LEU A 528 3.96 14.82 11.71
CA LEU A 528 3.26 13.63 11.22
C LEU A 528 3.21 12.52 12.28
N VAL A 529 4.26 12.36 13.06
CA VAL A 529 4.30 11.42 14.20
C VAL A 529 3.33 11.82 15.31
N ASP A 530 3.10 13.10 15.52
CA ASP A 530 2.07 13.53 16.48
C ASP A 530 0.66 13.15 16.01
N ILE A 531 0.42 13.10 14.68
CA ILE A 531 -0.81 12.53 14.11
C ILE A 531 -0.88 11.01 14.38
N TYR A 532 0.23 10.27 14.25
CA TYR A 532 0.23 8.84 14.59
C TYR A 532 -0.15 8.62 16.06
N LYS A 533 0.37 9.45 16.98
CA LYS A 533 0.01 9.40 18.40
C LYS A 533 -1.46 9.72 18.64
N LEU A 534 -2.02 10.71 17.93
CA LEU A 534 -3.44 11.07 18.01
C LEU A 534 -4.34 9.86 17.70
N TYR A 535 -3.96 9.06 16.69
CA TYR A 535 -4.71 7.87 16.28
C TYR A 535 -4.28 6.58 17.00
N ASN A 536 -3.36 6.68 17.97
CA ASN A 536 -2.77 5.52 18.67
C ASN A 536 -2.13 4.48 17.72
N TRP A 537 -1.57 4.94 16.59
CA TRP A 537 -0.83 4.07 15.69
C TRP A 537 0.57 3.80 16.21
N THR A 538 0.95 2.53 16.18
CA THR A 538 2.31 2.12 16.53
C THR A 538 3.28 2.53 15.42
N TYR A 539 4.45 3.04 15.79
CA TYR A 539 5.50 3.41 14.83
C TYR A 539 6.89 3.17 15.44
N ARG A 540 7.90 3.05 14.60
CA ARG A 540 9.28 2.91 15.07
C ARG A 540 9.87 4.28 15.45
N ALA A 541 9.78 4.63 16.72
CA ALA A 541 10.24 5.92 17.23
C ALA A 541 11.76 6.15 17.05
N LYS A 542 12.58 5.09 17.10
CA LYS A 542 14.03 5.17 16.91
C LYS A 542 14.42 5.78 15.55
N SER A 543 13.63 5.57 14.51
CA SER A 543 13.88 6.13 13.17
C SER A 543 13.88 7.67 13.13
N LEU A 544 13.29 8.32 14.14
CA LEU A 544 13.26 9.78 14.25
C LEU A 544 14.56 10.37 14.83
N VAL A 545 15.20 9.63 15.73
CA VAL A 545 16.29 10.14 16.58
C VAL A 545 17.66 9.70 16.08
N LEU A 546 17.77 8.45 15.60
CA LEU A 546 19.05 7.88 15.20
C LEU A 546 19.40 8.36 13.79
N GLU A 547 20.48 9.11 13.69
CA GLU A 547 21.16 9.35 12.43
C GLU A 547 22.02 8.12 12.14
N ASP A 548 21.78 7.48 10.99
CA ASP A 548 22.57 6.37 10.46
C ASP A 548 22.85 5.24 11.47
N GLU A 549 21.89 4.36 11.66
CA GLU A 549 22.12 3.06 12.33
C GLU A 549 23.09 2.14 11.54
N ASP A 550 23.72 2.65 10.49
CA ASP A 550 24.72 1.96 9.67
C ASP A 550 26.08 1.76 10.39
N LYS A 551 26.29 2.44 11.49
CA LYS A 551 27.45 2.17 12.35
C LYS A 551 27.08 1.09 13.37
N ALA A 552 27.02 -0.16 12.92
CA ALA A 552 27.06 -1.29 13.81
C ALA A 552 28.33 -1.14 14.68
N LYS A 553 28.16 -0.80 15.96
CA LYS A 553 29.22 -1.15 16.92
C LYS A 553 29.19 -2.66 17.07
N PRO A 554 30.38 -3.31 17.03
CA PRO A 554 30.48 -4.75 17.15
C PRO A 554 29.88 -5.27 18.44
#